data_62a6cbd5b6475d1a79d86d7fc5e5028e
#
_entry.id   62a6cbd5b6475d1a79d86d7fc5e5028e
#
_cell.length_a   1.000
_cell.length_b   1.000
_cell.length_c   1.000
_cell.angle_alpha   90.00
_cell.angle_beta   90.00
_cell.angle_gamma   90.00
#
_symmetry.space_group_name_H-M   'P 1'
#
loop_
_entity.id
_entity.type
_entity.pdbx_description
1 polymer ?
#
loop_
_entity_poly.entity_id
_entity_poly.type
_entity_poly.pdbx_seq_one_letter_code
_entity_poly.pdbx_strand_id
1 'polypeptide(L)'
;MLACAALLFAACGGPAGEQGGQKPETRTEVTYGERIALVKPDLKAGLTINEALHNRRSWREYNAGALSLEELSGVLWAAAGVNRPEENRLTAPSALALYPIRVYALFAEGIYAYDHVAHALVRVAEGDHRKLSGAQPFVFTAPLNLVYIADRAVYDGRNIPADHVRYLCGQDAAGYAENVNLYTAGHGLRSITR
;
A
#
# COMPACT_ATOMS: atom_id res chain seq x y z
N MET A 1 13.01 -4.18 -16.23
CA MET A 1 11.93 -3.90 -15.28
C MET A 1 12.56 -3.33 -14.02
N LEU A 2 12.16 -2.14 -13.60
CA LEU A 2 12.54 -1.60 -12.30
C LEU A 2 11.35 -1.85 -11.37
N ALA A 3 11.48 -2.79 -10.43
CA ALA A 3 10.51 -2.98 -9.37
C ALA A 3 11.00 -2.17 -8.17
N CYS A 4 10.19 -1.26 -7.66
CA CYS A 4 10.40 -0.63 -6.37
C CYS A 4 9.45 -1.32 -5.39
N ALA A 5 9.97 -1.96 -4.36
CA ALA A 5 9.17 -2.68 -3.39
C ALA A 5 8.95 -1.83 -2.14
N ALA A 6 7.71 -1.63 -1.75
CA ALA A 6 7.33 -1.10 -0.45
C ALA A 6 6.66 -2.19 0.37
N LEU A 7 6.99 -2.27 1.64
CA LEU A 7 6.54 -3.30 2.56
C LEU A 7 5.70 -2.70 3.67
N LEU A 8 4.54 -3.29 3.91
CA LEU A 8 3.54 -2.83 4.85
C LEU A 8 3.15 -3.91 5.84
N PHE A 9 2.91 -3.52 7.07
CA PHE A 9 2.74 -4.47 8.16
C PHE A 9 1.82 -3.96 9.25
N ALA A 10 0.94 -4.82 9.71
CA ALA A 10 0.11 -4.56 10.88
C ALA A 10 0.84 -4.93 12.16
N ALA A 11 0.74 -4.09 13.16
CA ALA A 11 1.13 -4.44 14.52
C ALA A 11 0.22 -3.78 15.54
N CYS A 12 -0.34 -4.54 16.42
CA CYS A 12 -0.89 -4.05 17.67
C CYS A 12 0.16 -4.12 18.78
N GLY A 13 0.20 -3.07 19.64
CA GLY A 13 0.82 -3.13 20.95
C GLY A 13 2.13 -2.37 21.12
N GLY A 14 2.05 -1.06 21.42
CA GLY A 14 2.98 -0.33 22.25
C GLY A 14 2.44 -0.25 23.68
N PRO A 15 3.23 0.14 24.71
CA PRO A 15 2.77 0.22 26.07
C PRO A 15 1.60 1.20 26.21
N ALA A 16 0.59 0.78 26.94
CA ALA A 16 -0.65 1.49 27.17
C ALA A 16 -0.41 2.86 27.83
N GLY A 17 -0.73 3.92 27.09
CA GLY A 17 -1.21 5.15 27.68
C GLY A 17 -2.72 5.02 27.73
N GLU A 18 -3.30 5.07 28.91
CA GLU A 18 -4.74 5.04 29.13
C GLU A 18 -5.41 6.19 28.38
N GLN A 19 -6.18 5.88 27.36
CA GLN A 19 -7.18 6.79 26.80
C GLN A 19 -8.47 6.01 26.51
N GLY A 20 -9.55 6.52 27.09
CA GLY A 20 -10.96 6.34 26.91
C GLY A 20 -11.47 5.11 26.14
N GLY A 21 -12.27 4.30 26.82
CA GLY A 21 -12.88 3.09 26.31
C GLY A 21 -13.58 3.26 24.96
N GLN A 22 -12.90 2.90 23.90
CA GLN A 22 -13.51 2.59 22.61
C GLN A 22 -13.97 1.13 22.64
N LYS A 23 -15.26 0.94 22.39
CA LYS A 23 -15.89 -0.36 22.14
C LYS A 23 -15.03 -1.10 21.11
N PRO A 24 -14.75 -2.41 21.27
CA PRO A 24 -14.00 -3.15 20.29
C PRO A 24 -14.75 -3.09 18.94
N GLU A 25 -14.18 -2.36 17.97
CA GLU A 25 -14.65 -2.43 16.59
C GLU A 25 -14.50 -3.87 16.12
N THR A 26 -15.57 -4.43 15.61
CA THR A 26 -15.58 -5.79 15.07
C THR A 26 -14.63 -5.78 13.86
N ARG A 27 -13.46 -6.35 14.05
CA ARG A 27 -12.43 -6.41 12.98
C ARG A 27 -12.88 -7.39 11.91
N THR A 28 -13.10 -6.91 10.69
CA THR A 28 -13.50 -7.75 9.57
C THR A 28 -12.28 -8.49 9.02
N GLU A 29 -12.36 -9.81 8.96
CA GLU A 29 -11.29 -10.62 8.38
C GLU A 29 -11.31 -10.56 6.84
N VAL A 30 -10.12 -10.65 6.23
CA VAL A 30 -9.98 -10.70 4.78
C VAL A 30 -10.29 -12.11 4.29
N THR A 31 -11.25 -12.24 3.39
CA THR A 31 -11.53 -13.50 2.69
C THR A 31 -10.75 -13.56 1.38
N TYR A 32 -9.73 -14.42 1.32
CA TYR A 32 -8.87 -14.58 0.15
C TYR A 32 -9.54 -15.45 -0.92
N GLY A 33 -10.01 -14.83 -2.02
CA GLY A 33 -10.63 -15.47 -3.19
C GLY A 33 -10.02 -14.95 -4.49
N GLU A 34 -10.66 -15.22 -5.63
CA GLU A 34 -10.25 -14.67 -6.94
C GLU A 34 -10.30 -13.14 -6.96
N ARG A 35 -11.24 -12.58 -6.19
CA ARG A 35 -11.43 -11.15 -6.05
C ARG A 35 -11.73 -10.81 -4.59
N ILE A 36 -11.07 -9.77 -4.07
CA ILE A 36 -11.34 -9.23 -2.74
C ILE A 36 -11.91 -7.82 -2.95
N ALA A 37 -13.19 -7.65 -2.65
CA ALA A 37 -13.81 -6.32 -2.62
C ALA A 37 -13.29 -5.57 -1.39
N LEU A 38 -12.77 -4.38 -1.60
CA LEU A 38 -12.28 -3.51 -0.55
C LEU A 38 -13.38 -2.55 -0.08
N VAL A 39 -13.27 -2.12 1.16
CA VAL A 39 -14.22 -1.17 1.74
C VAL A 39 -13.76 0.27 1.54
N LYS A 40 -14.71 1.18 1.44
CA LYS A 40 -14.40 2.60 1.29
C LYS A 40 -13.65 3.10 2.54
N PRO A 41 -12.52 3.81 2.40
CA PRO A 41 -11.77 4.30 3.53
C PRO A 41 -12.55 5.34 4.32
N ASP A 42 -12.43 5.31 5.65
CA ASP A 42 -12.91 6.39 6.50
C ASP A 42 -11.93 7.56 6.47
N LEU A 43 -12.32 8.65 5.82
CA LEU A 43 -11.47 9.85 5.66
C LEU A 43 -11.32 10.67 6.96
N LYS A 44 -12.02 10.27 8.03
CA LYS A 44 -11.95 10.94 9.34
C LYS A 44 -11.16 10.11 10.37
N ALA A 45 -10.85 8.87 10.04
CA ALA A 45 -10.08 7.99 10.92
C ALA A 45 -8.60 8.35 10.91
N GLY A 46 -7.92 7.94 11.98
CA GLY A 46 -6.48 8.10 12.13
C GLY A 46 -6.06 9.42 12.76
N LEU A 47 -4.75 9.58 12.90
CA LEU A 47 -4.11 10.78 13.44
C LEU A 47 -4.06 11.90 12.39
N THR A 48 -3.81 13.12 12.84
CA THR A 48 -3.54 14.24 11.92
C THR A 48 -2.27 13.99 11.12
N ILE A 49 -2.14 14.66 9.98
CA ILE A 49 -0.93 14.52 9.14
C ILE A 49 0.35 14.88 9.91
N ASN A 50 0.32 15.89 10.80
CA ASN A 50 1.49 16.26 11.59
C ASN A 50 1.88 15.17 12.59
N GLU A 51 0.92 14.52 13.22
CA GLU A 51 1.16 13.38 14.11
C GLU A 51 1.65 12.16 13.34
N ALA A 52 1.09 11.88 12.15
CA ALA A 52 1.55 10.81 11.28
C ALA A 52 3.02 11.05 10.85
N LEU A 53 3.38 12.25 10.43
CA LEU A 53 4.75 12.65 10.11
C LEU A 53 5.69 12.49 11.30
N HIS A 54 5.26 12.87 12.51
CA HIS A 54 6.03 12.73 13.74
C HIS A 54 6.28 11.25 14.10
N ASN A 55 5.27 10.39 13.89
CA ASN A 55 5.30 8.99 14.28
C ASN A 55 5.94 8.07 13.22
N ARG A 56 5.98 8.49 11.96
CA ARG A 56 6.50 7.69 10.86
C ARG A 56 7.95 7.28 11.09
N ARG A 57 8.21 5.99 11.03
CA ARG A 57 9.55 5.41 11.08
C ARG A 57 9.61 4.09 10.30
N SER A 58 10.78 3.67 9.91
CA SER A 58 11.01 2.37 9.27
C SER A 58 11.03 1.25 10.29
N TRP A 59 10.03 0.36 10.23
CA TRP A 59 9.92 -0.81 11.11
C TRP A 59 10.40 -2.06 10.39
N ARG A 60 11.09 -2.95 11.10
CA ARG A 60 11.58 -4.25 10.59
C ARG A 60 11.08 -5.43 11.40
N GLU A 61 10.25 -5.16 12.38
CA GLU A 61 9.62 -6.16 13.24
C GLU A 61 8.12 -6.02 13.13
N TYR A 62 7.45 -7.13 12.94
CA TYR A 62 6.02 -7.19 12.68
C TYR A 62 5.38 -8.30 13.50
N ASN A 63 4.13 -8.08 13.90
CA ASN A 63 3.32 -9.13 14.50
C ASN A 63 2.80 -10.07 13.39
N ALA A 64 2.57 -11.33 13.75
CA ALA A 64 2.03 -12.32 12.83
C ALA A 64 0.54 -12.11 12.48
N GLY A 65 -0.11 -11.06 13.02
CA GLY A 65 -1.52 -10.77 12.76
C GLY A 65 -1.76 -10.27 11.34
N ALA A 66 -2.78 -10.81 10.67
CA ALA A 66 -3.25 -10.30 9.40
C ALA A 66 -3.83 -8.87 9.55
N LEU A 67 -3.79 -8.08 8.48
CA LEU A 67 -4.54 -6.84 8.40
C LEU A 67 -6.05 -7.14 8.39
N SER A 68 -6.84 -6.25 9.00
CA SER A 68 -8.28 -6.29 8.77
C SER A 68 -8.61 -5.82 7.36
N LEU A 69 -9.84 -6.07 6.91
CA LEU A 69 -10.29 -5.61 5.60
C LEU A 69 -10.24 -4.08 5.51
N GLU A 70 -10.58 -3.37 6.59
CA GLU A 70 -10.54 -1.92 6.69
C GLU A 70 -9.11 -1.38 6.59
N GLU A 71 -8.18 -1.98 7.35
CA GLU A 71 -6.76 -1.62 7.32
C GLU A 71 -6.15 -1.85 5.93
N LEU A 72 -6.42 -3.02 5.33
CA LEU A 72 -5.97 -3.36 3.98
C LEU A 72 -6.52 -2.38 2.94
N SER A 73 -7.83 -2.10 3.04
CA SER A 73 -8.50 -1.18 2.11
C SER A 73 -7.92 0.23 2.18
N GLY A 74 -7.72 0.73 3.39
CA GLY A 74 -7.16 2.06 3.59
C GLY A 74 -5.72 2.18 3.12
N VAL A 75 -4.90 1.16 3.37
CA VAL A 75 -3.51 1.07 2.90
C VAL A 75 -3.45 1.13 1.35
N LEU A 76 -4.26 0.33 0.67
CA LEU A 76 -4.28 0.30 -0.80
C LEU A 76 -4.85 1.60 -1.39
N TRP A 77 -5.87 2.17 -0.74
CA TRP A 77 -6.39 3.48 -1.12
C TRP A 77 -5.34 4.58 -0.92
N ALA A 78 -4.61 4.59 0.17
CA ALA A 78 -3.53 5.54 0.40
C ALA A 78 -2.46 5.43 -0.69
N ALA A 79 -2.08 4.22 -1.09
CA ALA A 79 -1.09 4.00 -2.15
C ALA A 79 -1.54 4.62 -3.48
N ALA A 80 -2.70 4.22 -3.98
CA ALA A 80 -3.11 4.52 -5.36
C ALA A 80 -4.65 4.55 -5.53
N GLY A 81 -5.40 4.91 -4.49
CA GLY A 81 -6.85 5.01 -4.59
C GLY A 81 -7.30 6.22 -5.38
N VAL A 82 -8.48 6.13 -5.98
CA VAL A 82 -9.12 7.26 -6.65
C VAL A 82 -9.66 8.22 -5.60
N ASN A 83 -9.18 9.45 -5.57
CA ASN A 83 -9.64 10.50 -4.66
C ASN A 83 -10.43 11.62 -5.37
N ARG A 84 -10.35 11.70 -6.69
CA ARG A 84 -11.11 12.62 -7.56
C ARG A 84 -11.62 11.86 -8.76
N PRO A 85 -12.74 11.12 -8.62
CA PRO A 85 -13.24 10.24 -9.68
C PRO A 85 -13.63 10.98 -10.97
N GLU A 86 -14.15 12.18 -10.86
CA GLU A 86 -14.52 13.04 -11.98
C GLU A 86 -13.34 13.48 -12.85
N GLU A 87 -12.13 13.50 -12.27
CA GLU A 87 -10.88 13.84 -12.96
C GLU A 87 -10.02 12.61 -13.24
N ASN A 88 -10.43 11.43 -12.80
CA ASN A 88 -9.65 10.19 -12.81
C ASN A 88 -8.26 10.38 -12.15
N ARG A 89 -8.24 11.01 -10.95
CA ARG A 89 -7.01 11.30 -10.20
C ARG A 89 -6.90 10.40 -8.98
N LEU A 90 -5.65 10.07 -8.67
CA LEU A 90 -5.30 9.21 -7.55
C LEU A 90 -4.82 10.02 -6.35
N THR A 91 -4.71 9.35 -5.21
CA THR A 91 -4.18 9.89 -3.95
C THR A 91 -2.75 10.40 -4.06
N ALA A 92 -1.94 9.77 -4.91
CA ALA A 92 -0.58 10.21 -5.20
C ALA A 92 -0.51 10.98 -6.53
N PRO A 93 0.37 11.97 -6.67
CA PRO A 93 0.61 12.64 -7.94
C PRO A 93 1.31 11.71 -8.94
N SER A 94 1.16 12.00 -10.22
CA SER A 94 1.92 11.34 -11.27
C SER A 94 2.33 12.35 -12.35
N ALA A 95 3.54 12.22 -12.85
CA ALA A 95 4.03 13.05 -13.93
C ALA A 95 3.14 12.91 -15.17
N LEU A 96 2.72 14.05 -15.72
CA LEU A 96 1.78 14.12 -16.85
C LEU A 96 0.44 13.39 -16.60
N ALA A 97 0.14 13.06 -15.35
CA ALA A 97 -1.03 12.28 -14.94
C ALA A 97 -1.15 10.92 -15.65
N LEU A 98 -0.04 10.27 -15.94
CA LEU A 98 0.01 9.00 -16.67
C LEU A 98 -0.14 7.77 -15.79
N TYR A 99 0.13 7.89 -14.49
CA TYR A 99 -0.03 6.82 -13.50
C TYR A 99 0.58 5.48 -13.94
N PRO A 100 1.89 5.44 -14.20
CA PRO A 100 2.57 4.25 -14.73
C PRO A 100 2.67 3.11 -13.71
N ILE A 101 2.43 3.39 -12.43
CA ILE A 101 2.70 2.44 -11.36
C ILE A 101 1.50 1.52 -11.13
N ARG A 102 1.73 0.21 -11.30
CA ARG A 102 0.81 -0.85 -10.90
C ARG A 102 1.17 -1.34 -9.51
N VAL A 103 0.18 -1.46 -8.64
CA VAL A 103 0.36 -1.91 -7.26
C VAL A 103 -0.05 -3.39 -7.17
N TYR A 104 0.86 -4.21 -6.64
CA TYR A 104 0.60 -5.62 -6.35
C TYR A 104 0.72 -5.84 -4.85
N ALA A 105 -0.23 -6.57 -4.29
CA ALA A 105 -0.27 -7.00 -2.91
C ALA A 105 0.11 -8.48 -2.83
N LEU A 106 1.17 -8.80 -2.10
CA LEU A 106 1.66 -10.16 -1.89
C LEU A 106 1.33 -10.59 -0.46
N PHE A 107 0.56 -11.65 -0.36
CA PHE A 107 0.18 -12.33 0.88
C PHE A 107 0.75 -13.74 0.92
N ALA A 108 0.55 -14.45 2.03
CA ALA A 108 0.82 -15.89 2.10
C ALA A 108 -0.07 -16.69 1.15
N GLU A 109 -1.27 -16.20 0.88
CA GLU A 109 -2.30 -16.83 0.06
C GLU A 109 -2.12 -16.59 -1.43
N GLY A 110 -1.41 -15.53 -1.84
CA GLY A 110 -1.23 -15.22 -3.25
C GLY A 110 -0.72 -13.83 -3.57
N ILE A 111 -0.61 -13.57 -4.86
CA ILE A 111 -0.35 -12.26 -5.45
C ILE A 111 -1.65 -11.69 -6.00
N TYR A 112 -1.92 -10.44 -5.67
CA TYR A 112 -3.10 -9.72 -6.13
C TYR A 112 -2.70 -8.41 -6.78
N ALA A 113 -3.31 -8.10 -7.93
CA ALA A 113 -3.23 -6.78 -8.54
C ALA A 113 -4.30 -5.86 -7.95
N TYR A 114 -3.93 -4.64 -7.62
CA TYR A 114 -4.88 -3.64 -7.15
C TYR A 114 -5.57 -2.94 -8.32
N ASP A 115 -6.87 -3.12 -8.41
CA ASP A 115 -7.78 -2.38 -9.28
C ASP A 115 -8.26 -1.13 -8.53
N HIS A 116 -7.63 0.01 -8.79
CA HIS A 116 -7.92 1.26 -8.10
C HIS A 116 -9.29 1.85 -8.50
N VAL A 117 -9.78 1.54 -9.69
CA VAL A 117 -11.09 2.03 -10.16
C VAL A 117 -12.22 1.31 -9.44
N ALA A 118 -12.13 -0.01 -9.36
CA ALA A 118 -13.12 -0.83 -8.68
C ALA A 118 -12.88 -0.92 -7.15
N HIS A 119 -11.76 -0.37 -6.66
CA HIS A 119 -11.28 -0.54 -5.29
C HIS A 119 -11.34 -1.99 -4.84
N ALA A 120 -10.59 -2.84 -5.53
CA ALA A 120 -10.58 -4.28 -5.31
C ALA A 120 -9.20 -4.87 -5.59
N LEU A 121 -8.94 -6.03 -5.02
CA LEU A 121 -7.79 -6.86 -5.37
C LEU A 121 -8.25 -8.01 -6.27
N VAL A 122 -7.51 -8.27 -7.34
CA VAL A 122 -7.75 -9.37 -8.28
C VAL A 122 -6.57 -10.32 -8.24
N ARG A 123 -6.81 -11.60 -7.99
CA ARG A 123 -5.75 -12.62 -7.87
C ARG A 123 -5.02 -12.81 -9.18
N VAL A 124 -3.69 -12.78 -9.10
CA VAL A 124 -2.76 -13.00 -10.22
C VAL A 124 -2.10 -14.38 -10.11
N ALA A 125 -1.79 -14.80 -8.90
CA ALA A 125 -1.19 -16.10 -8.63
C ALA A 125 -1.56 -16.59 -7.22
N GLU A 126 -1.65 -17.89 -7.05
CA GLU A 126 -1.84 -18.56 -5.76
C GLU A 126 -0.51 -18.85 -5.07
N GLY A 127 -0.57 -19.01 -3.75
CA GLY A 127 0.56 -19.41 -2.92
C GLY A 127 1.47 -18.28 -2.47
N ASP A 128 2.39 -18.61 -1.58
CA ASP A 128 3.27 -17.64 -0.94
C ASP A 128 4.45 -17.25 -1.83
N HIS A 129 4.37 -16.06 -2.40
CA HIS A 129 5.41 -15.47 -3.24
C HIS A 129 6.09 -14.25 -2.60
N ARG A 130 5.91 -14.02 -1.28
CA ARG A 130 6.48 -12.86 -0.60
C ARG A 130 8.00 -12.75 -0.74
N LYS A 131 8.70 -13.89 -0.88
CA LYS A 131 10.16 -13.94 -1.14
C LYS A 131 10.58 -13.24 -2.43
N LEU A 132 9.69 -13.09 -3.40
CA LEU A 132 10.00 -12.36 -4.65
C LEU A 132 10.12 -10.85 -4.43
N SER A 133 9.56 -10.31 -3.34
CA SER A 133 9.60 -8.88 -3.07
C SER A 133 10.89 -8.42 -2.42
N GLY A 134 11.81 -9.32 -2.01
CA GLY A 134 13.12 -8.94 -1.48
C GLY A 134 13.88 -10.05 -0.77
N ALA A 135 15.12 -9.74 -0.38
CA ALA A 135 16.06 -10.69 0.20
C ALA A 135 16.12 -10.68 1.73
N GLN A 136 15.50 -9.70 2.40
CA GLN A 136 15.59 -9.56 3.85
C GLN A 136 14.57 -10.50 4.53
N PRO A 137 14.97 -11.22 5.61
CA PRO A 137 14.12 -12.26 6.22
C PRO A 137 12.73 -11.78 6.66
N PHE A 138 12.60 -10.57 7.19
CA PHE A 138 11.32 -10.03 7.63
C PHE A 138 10.29 -9.86 6.49
N VAL A 139 10.75 -9.79 5.24
CA VAL A 139 9.89 -9.75 4.05
C VAL A 139 9.08 -11.04 3.88
N PHE A 140 9.68 -12.17 4.26
CA PHE A 140 9.11 -13.49 4.02
C PHE A 140 7.93 -13.81 4.95
N THR A 141 7.85 -13.13 6.09
CA THR A 141 6.82 -13.35 7.11
C THR A 141 5.87 -12.16 7.26
N ALA A 142 6.12 -11.10 6.54
CA ALA A 142 5.28 -9.91 6.54
C ALA A 142 3.84 -10.24 6.15
N PRO A 143 2.82 -9.76 6.88
CA PRO A 143 1.42 -9.99 6.50
C PRO A 143 1.09 -9.51 5.09
N LEU A 144 1.70 -8.42 4.66
CA LEU A 144 1.51 -7.82 3.35
C LEU A 144 2.82 -7.24 2.83
N ASN A 145 3.16 -7.51 1.58
CA ASN A 145 4.18 -6.78 0.84
C ASN A 145 3.53 -6.08 -0.36
N LEU A 146 3.72 -4.77 -0.48
CA LEU A 146 3.34 -4.04 -1.69
C LEU A 146 4.52 -3.97 -2.65
N VAL A 147 4.26 -4.28 -3.91
CA VAL A 147 5.23 -4.19 -5.00
C VAL A 147 4.72 -3.21 -6.04
N TYR A 148 5.54 -2.23 -6.37
CA TYR A 148 5.25 -1.21 -7.36
C TYR A 148 5.95 -1.55 -8.67
N ILE A 149 5.19 -1.79 -9.73
CA ILE A 149 5.73 -2.14 -11.05
C ILE A 149 5.41 -1.01 -12.02
N ALA A 150 6.44 -0.46 -12.65
CA ALA A 150 6.27 0.59 -13.64
C ALA A 150 5.90 0.01 -15.01
N ASP A 151 4.72 0.36 -15.51
CA ASP A 151 4.30 0.17 -16.88
C ASP A 151 4.85 1.34 -17.72
N ARG A 152 5.95 1.12 -18.39
CA ARG A 152 6.63 2.17 -19.17
C ARG A 152 5.97 2.45 -20.51
N ALA A 153 5.09 1.57 -20.99
CA ALA A 153 4.41 1.74 -22.26
C ALA A 153 3.48 2.97 -22.28
N VAL A 154 3.05 3.45 -21.10
CA VAL A 154 2.25 4.69 -21.00
C VAL A 154 2.99 5.94 -21.52
N TYR A 155 4.31 5.86 -21.66
CA TYR A 155 5.16 6.94 -22.18
C TYR A 155 5.47 6.81 -23.70
N ASP A 156 5.03 5.72 -24.34
CA ASP A 156 5.31 5.48 -25.75
C ASP A 156 4.75 6.62 -26.62
N GLY A 157 5.53 7.02 -27.61
CA GLY A 157 5.18 8.13 -28.51
C GLY A 157 5.31 9.55 -27.93
N ARG A 158 5.75 9.71 -26.67
CA ARG A 158 5.86 11.03 -26.01
C ARG A 158 7.21 11.71 -26.16
N ASN A 159 8.15 11.12 -26.87
CA ASN A 159 9.49 11.66 -27.09
C ASN A 159 10.24 12.05 -25.79
N ILE A 160 10.09 11.23 -24.74
CA ILE A 160 10.76 11.40 -23.46
C ILE A 160 11.93 10.41 -23.38
N PRO A 161 13.17 10.86 -23.05
CA PRO A 161 14.32 9.98 -22.92
C PRO A 161 14.09 8.85 -21.90
N ALA A 162 14.60 7.66 -22.17
CA ALA A 162 14.35 6.46 -21.35
C ALA A 162 14.80 6.60 -19.89
N ASP A 163 15.89 7.31 -19.63
CA ASP A 163 16.36 7.61 -18.27
C ASP A 163 15.45 8.59 -17.57
N HIS A 164 14.90 9.55 -18.29
CA HIS A 164 13.91 10.48 -17.71
C HIS A 164 12.60 9.74 -17.38
N VAL A 165 12.12 8.83 -18.25
CA VAL A 165 11.00 7.95 -17.93
C VAL A 165 11.27 7.14 -16.68
N ARG A 166 12.47 6.60 -16.52
CA ARG A 166 12.87 5.85 -15.31
C ARG A 166 12.81 6.72 -14.05
N TYR A 167 13.28 7.94 -14.16
CA TYR A 167 13.24 8.93 -13.07
C TYR A 167 11.79 9.26 -12.68
N LEU A 168 10.91 9.55 -13.65
CA LEU A 168 9.50 9.83 -13.40
C LEU A 168 8.78 8.65 -12.73
N CYS A 169 9.01 7.42 -13.21
CA CYS A 169 8.45 6.23 -12.57
C CYS A 169 8.94 6.06 -11.11
N GLY A 170 10.21 6.38 -10.85
CA GLY A 170 10.75 6.34 -9.50
C GLY A 170 10.10 7.37 -8.56
N GLN A 171 9.86 8.59 -9.05
CA GLN A 171 9.15 9.63 -8.29
C GLN A 171 7.72 9.21 -7.97
N ASP A 172 6.98 8.68 -8.96
CA ASP A 172 5.61 8.24 -8.77
C ASP A 172 5.55 7.09 -7.73
N ALA A 173 6.43 6.10 -7.85
CA ALA A 173 6.51 4.99 -6.90
C ALA A 173 6.86 5.46 -5.47
N ALA A 174 7.75 6.44 -5.33
CA ALA A 174 8.09 7.03 -4.05
C ALA A 174 6.90 7.76 -3.42
N GLY A 175 6.11 8.48 -4.23
CA GLY A 175 4.87 9.12 -3.78
C GLY A 175 3.84 8.12 -3.24
N TYR A 176 3.65 7.00 -3.95
CA TYR A 176 2.78 5.90 -3.50
C TYR A 176 3.27 5.31 -2.17
N ALA A 177 4.57 5.03 -2.08
CA ALA A 177 5.17 4.47 -0.88
C ALA A 177 5.08 5.40 0.32
N GLU A 178 5.30 6.72 0.14
CA GLU A 178 5.23 7.67 1.24
C GLU A 178 3.80 7.89 1.72
N ASN A 179 2.80 7.95 0.84
CA ASN A 179 1.39 7.96 1.23
C ASN A 179 1.06 6.79 2.16
N VAL A 180 1.55 5.61 1.82
CA VAL A 180 1.38 4.41 2.62
C VAL A 180 2.11 4.51 3.96
N ASN A 181 3.34 5.02 4.01
CA ASN A 181 4.08 5.21 5.25
C ASN A 181 3.35 6.17 6.20
N LEU A 182 2.81 7.26 5.68
CA LEU A 182 2.05 8.23 6.46
C LEU A 182 0.71 7.66 6.93
N TYR A 183 -0.01 6.96 6.03
CA TYR A 183 -1.26 6.31 6.38
C TYR A 183 -1.06 5.30 7.52
N THR A 184 -0.08 4.43 7.40
CA THR A 184 0.22 3.41 8.41
C THR A 184 0.62 4.03 9.74
N ALA A 185 1.46 5.07 9.73
CA ALA A 185 1.84 5.79 10.94
C ALA A 185 0.65 6.47 11.63
N GLY A 186 -0.30 6.99 10.83
CA GLY A 186 -1.53 7.62 11.34
C GLY A 186 -2.56 6.62 11.89
N HIS A 187 -2.46 5.33 11.52
CA HIS A 187 -3.41 4.29 11.92
C HIS A 187 -2.80 3.22 12.85
N GLY A 188 -1.63 3.51 13.46
CA GLY A 188 -0.98 2.57 14.38
C GLY A 188 -0.40 1.32 13.72
N LEU A 189 -0.30 1.31 12.40
CA LEU A 189 0.34 0.26 11.63
C LEU A 189 1.84 0.52 11.46
N ARG A 190 2.59 -0.53 11.13
CA ARG A 190 4.04 -0.44 10.91
C ARG A 190 4.35 -0.66 9.43
N SER A 191 5.27 0.12 8.89
CA SER A 191 5.71 -0.01 7.50
C SER A 191 7.19 0.27 7.32
N ILE A 192 7.72 -0.14 6.18
CA ILE A 192 9.03 0.21 5.67
C ILE A 192 9.00 0.26 4.14
N THR A 193 9.62 1.28 3.57
CA THR A 193 9.93 1.36 2.14
C THR A 193 11.38 0.97 1.91
N ARG A 194 11.64 0.29 0.81
CA ARG A 194 12.98 -0.15 0.42
C ARG A 194 13.10 -0.32 -1.10
#